data_9c72441d36fe5366ec874e4b86e308d2
#
_entry.id   9c72441d36fe5366ec874e4b86e308d2
#
_cell.length_a   1.000
_cell.length_b   1.000
_cell.length_c   1.000
_cell.angle_alpha   90.00
_cell.angle_beta   90.00
_cell.angle_gamma   90.00
#
_symmetry.space_group_name_H-M   'P 1'
#
loop_
_entity.id
_entity.type
_entity.pdbx_description
1 polymer ?
#
loop_
_entity_poly.entity_id
_entity_poly.type
_entity_poly.pdbx_seq_one_letter_code
_entity_poly.pdbx_strand_id
1 'polypeptide(L)'
;MLPLLEQVQLDAGAVKLTDVRDTAQAIDAAIESIRSGENQILMKGAVSTGTLLKHALDRTRGLNIGRLASHLIVLQIPGLDRLLISTDGGLNIAPTLTEKADILRNAIDVARALGIETPKAACLAAVETVNPKMQATVDAACLCKMADRGAFPGAVVEGPLAMDNILSAEAARKKGIDSPVPGHADIILAPSIEVANTFSKTLNYLMHSSNAGIVMGAAAPIILPSRASDPASKYASLAMGVLLAK
;
A
#
# COMPACT_ATOMS: atom_id res chain seq x y z
N MET A 1 26.62 0.12 -14.90
CA MET A 1 25.67 1.25 -14.77
C MET A 1 25.81 2.26 -15.91
N LEU A 2 27.01 2.80 -16.18
CA LEU A 2 27.22 3.79 -17.26
C LEU A 2 26.61 3.41 -18.62
N PRO A 3 26.78 2.18 -19.16
CA PRO A 3 26.14 1.81 -20.43
C PRO A 3 24.60 1.84 -20.41
N LEU A 4 23.98 1.67 -19.22
CA LEU A 4 22.53 1.77 -19.09
C LEU A 4 22.05 3.22 -19.13
N LEU A 5 22.82 4.15 -18.56
CA LEU A 5 22.52 5.59 -18.64
C LEU A 5 22.57 6.08 -20.08
N GLU A 6 23.57 5.65 -20.85
CA GLU A 6 23.69 5.94 -22.29
C GLU A 6 22.48 5.43 -23.08
N GLN A 7 22.04 4.17 -22.81
CA GLN A 7 20.87 3.59 -23.49
C GLN A 7 19.59 4.39 -23.27
N VAL A 8 19.39 4.99 -22.10
CA VAL A 8 18.20 5.80 -21.76
C VAL A 8 18.45 7.30 -21.97
N GLN A 9 19.59 7.67 -22.57
CA GLN A 9 19.97 9.06 -22.85
C GLN A 9 19.97 9.95 -21.60
N LEU A 10 20.31 9.39 -20.44
CA LEU A 10 20.42 10.12 -19.18
C LEU A 10 21.86 10.56 -18.97
N ASP A 11 22.05 11.86 -18.72
CA ASP A 11 23.36 12.41 -18.39
C ASP A 11 23.91 11.76 -17.10
N ALA A 12 25.11 11.17 -17.22
CA ALA A 12 25.79 10.56 -16.09
C ALA A 12 26.09 11.57 -14.96
N GLY A 13 26.26 12.85 -15.29
CA GLY A 13 26.45 13.94 -14.33
C GLY A 13 25.19 14.30 -13.52
N ALA A 14 24.00 13.92 -14.02
CA ALA A 14 22.74 14.11 -13.31
C ALA A 14 22.45 13.03 -12.26
N VAL A 15 23.30 11.98 -12.17
CA VAL A 15 23.12 10.82 -11.31
C VAL A 15 24.35 10.61 -10.44
N LYS A 16 24.15 10.57 -9.12
CA LYS A 16 25.20 10.19 -8.18
C LYS A 16 25.38 8.68 -8.18
N LEU A 17 26.50 8.19 -8.64
CA LEU A 17 26.87 6.78 -8.59
C LEU A 17 27.70 6.51 -7.34
N THR A 18 27.29 5.52 -6.54
CA THR A 18 28.03 5.07 -5.37
C THR A 18 28.61 3.70 -5.67
N ASP A 19 29.93 3.57 -5.66
CA ASP A 19 30.62 2.29 -5.84
C ASP A 19 30.56 1.48 -4.55
N VAL A 20 30.10 0.23 -4.66
CA VAL A 20 29.90 -0.68 -3.52
C VAL A 20 30.35 -2.11 -3.90
N ARG A 21 30.83 -2.85 -2.91
CA ARG A 21 31.39 -4.20 -3.13
C ARG A 21 30.33 -5.28 -3.31
N ASP A 22 29.19 -5.12 -2.64
CA ASP A 22 28.13 -6.13 -2.60
C ASP A 22 26.74 -5.52 -2.38
N THR A 23 25.72 -6.36 -2.48
CA THR A 23 24.32 -5.97 -2.36
C THR A 23 23.98 -5.40 -0.97
N ALA A 24 24.57 -5.91 0.10
CA ALA A 24 24.28 -5.42 1.46
C ALA A 24 24.80 -3.99 1.63
N GLN A 25 26.03 -3.72 1.19
CA GLN A 25 26.59 -2.36 1.18
C GLN A 25 25.78 -1.40 0.30
N ALA A 26 25.26 -1.87 -0.85
CA ALA A 26 24.39 -1.05 -1.70
C ALA A 26 23.11 -0.64 -0.96
N ILE A 27 22.49 -1.56 -0.24
CA ILE A 27 21.27 -1.29 0.54
C ILE A 27 21.58 -0.35 1.70
N ASP A 28 22.65 -0.61 2.45
CA ASP A 28 23.02 0.20 3.61
C ASP A 28 23.39 1.63 3.19
N ALA A 29 24.10 1.82 2.08
CA ALA A 29 24.40 3.14 1.52
C ALA A 29 23.13 3.90 1.09
N ALA A 30 22.18 3.20 0.47
CA ALA A 30 20.90 3.81 0.09
C ALA A 30 20.06 4.21 1.31
N ILE A 31 20.03 3.38 2.36
CA ILE A 31 19.35 3.69 3.63
C ILE A 31 20.01 4.89 4.31
N GLU A 32 21.33 4.94 4.35
CA GLU A 32 22.05 6.05 4.97
C GLU A 32 21.82 7.38 4.23
N SER A 33 21.72 7.36 2.89
CA SER A 33 21.40 8.56 2.13
C SER A 33 19.99 9.12 2.43
N ILE A 34 19.05 8.25 2.82
CA ILE A 34 17.72 8.67 3.29
C ILE A 34 17.80 9.21 4.72
N ARG A 35 18.52 8.52 5.59
CA ARG A 35 18.67 8.94 6.99
C ARG A 35 19.38 10.29 7.13
N SER A 36 20.33 10.58 6.26
CA SER A 36 21.02 11.88 6.18
C SER A 36 20.17 12.99 5.53
N GLY A 37 19.00 12.67 4.96
CA GLY A 37 18.14 13.63 4.26
C GLY A 37 18.59 13.94 2.83
N GLU A 38 19.62 13.25 2.31
CA GLU A 38 20.10 13.44 0.94
C GLU A 38 19.05 12.93 -0.08
N ASN A 39 18.35 11.85 0.25
CA ASN A 39 17.28 11.29 -0.57
C ASN A 39 16.01 11.09 0.26
N GLN A 40 14.84 11.10 -0.40
CA GLN A 40 13.53 11.03 0.26
C GLN A 40 12.73 9.76 -0.13
N ILE A 41 13.22 8.96 -1.08
CA ILE A 41 12.52 7.78 -1.60
C ILE A 41 13.52 6.65 -1.77
N LEU A 42 13.16 5.44 -1.29
CA LEU A 42 13.93 4.23 -1.54
C LEU A 42 13.26 3.40 -2.64
N MET A 43 13.93 3.21 -3.77
CA MET A 43 13.42 2.36 -4.85
C MET A 43 14.27 1.12 -5.04
N LYS A 44 13.62 -0.05 -5.10
CA LYS A 44 14.27 -1.33 -5.32
C LYS A 44 14.70 -1.50 -6.79
N GLY A 45 15.97 -1.81 -7.00
CA GLY A 45 16.49 -2.30 -8.27
C GLY A 45 16.51 -3.83 -8.34
N ALA A 46 17.63 -4.40 -8.79
CA ALA A 46 17.81 -5.84 -9.01
C ALA A 46 18.12 -6.64 -7.72
N VAL A 47 17.63 -6.21 -6.56
CA VAL A 47 17.77 -6.91 -5.27
C VAL A 47 16.50 -7.69 -4.91
N SER A 48 16.61 -8.71 -4.06
CA SER A 48 15.42 -9.40 -3.54
C SER A 48 14.64 -8.48 -2.61
N THR A 49 13.30 -8.55 -2.66
CA THR A 49 12.43 -7.77 -1.78
C THR A 49 12.69 -8.06 -0.31
N GLY A 50 12.85 -9.35 0.04
CA GLY A 50 13.11 -9.75 1.42
C GLY A 50 14.44 -9.20 1.96
N THR A 51 15.51 -9.21 1.16
CA THR A 51 16.81 -8.65 1.56
C THR A 51 16.71 -7.15 1.78
N LEU A 52 16.11 -6.41 0.83
CA LEU A 52 15.93 -4.97 0.98
C LEU A 52 15.11 -4.62 2.22
N LEU A 53 13.94 -5.25 2.41
CA LEU A 53 13.05 -4.96 3.52
C LEU A 53 13.65 -5.33 4.88
N LYS A 54 14.42 -6.41 4.95
CA LYS A 54 15.14 -6.79 6.18
C LYS A 54 16.08 -5.68 6.66
N HIS A 55 16.81 -5.03 5.76
CA HIS A 55 17.68 -3.90 6.08
C HIS A 55 16.86 -2.61 6.29
N ALA A 56 15.94 -2.30 5.38
CA ALA A 56 15.17 -1.06 5.43
C ALA A 56 14.26 -0.96 6.66
N LEU A 57 13.74 -2.07 7.16
CA LEU A 57 12.86 -2.09 8.34
C LEU A 57 13.58 -2.50 9.64
N ASP A 58 14.92 -2.59 9.60
CA ASP A 58 15.72 -2.78 10.82
C ASP A 58 15.48 -1.63 11.82
N ARG A 59 15.30 -2.00 13.11
CA ARG A 59 14.93 -1.04 14.15
C ARG A 59 16.04 -0.08 14.54
N THR A 60 17.29 -0.41 14.26
CA THR A 60 18.46 0.36 14.71
C THR A 60 19.14 1.09 13.56
N ARG A 61 19.25 0.47 12.40
CA ARG A 61 20.00 0.99 11.25
C ARG A 61 19.11 1.33 10.06
N GLY A 62 17.87 0.83 10.05
CA GLY A 62 16.92 1.00 8.95
C GLY A 62 16.14 2.31 9.02
N LEU A 63 15.01 2.28 8.35
CA LEU A 63 14.02 3.37 8.25
C LEU A 63 12.81 3.12 9.15
N ASN A 64 12.90 2.21 10.12
CA ASN A 64 11.80 1.89 11.04
C ASN A 64 11.50 3.08 11.96
N ILE A 65 10.22 3.47 12.04
CA ILE A 65 9.73 4.58 12.88
C ILE A 65 8.82 4.10 14.03
N GLY A 66 8.80 2.79 14.31
CA GLY A 66 7.92 2.20 15.31
C GLY A 66 6.49 1.91 14.83
N ARG A 67 6.15 2.26 13.58
CA ARG A 67 4.88 1.93 12.92
C ARG A 67 5.07 0.70 12.03
N LEU A 68 4.07 -0.14 11.91
CA LEU A 68 4.13 -1.29 11.02
C LEU A 68 4.20 -0.84 9.57
N ALA A 69 5.19 -1.34 8.82
CA ALA A 69 5.23 -1.13 7.39
C ALA A 69 4.21 -2.00 6.66
N SER A 70 3.56 -1.46 5.64
CA SER A 70 2.55 -2.17 4.84
C SER A 70 2.65 -1.85 3.37
N HIS A 71 2.30 -2.82 2.53
CA HIS A 71 2.29 -2.68 1.07
C HIS A 71 0.91 -2.27 0.58
N LEU A 72 0.88 -1.18 -0.16
CA LEU A 72 -0.34 -0.65 -0.77
C LEU A 72 -0.23 -0.67 -2.28
N ILE A 73 -1.32 -0.98 -2.94
CA ILE A 73 -1.47 -0.88 -4.39
C ILE A 73 -2.60 0.09 -4.68
N VAL A 74 -2.29 1.17 -5.38
CA VAL A 74 -3.28 2.09 -5.95
C VAL A 74 -3.62 1.59 -7.34
N LEU A 75 -4.90 1.39 -7.60
CA LEU A 75 -5.45 0.80 -8.80
C LEU A 75 -6.31 1.81 -9.55
N GLN A 76 -6.08 1.96 -10.84
CA GLN A 76 -7.00 2.59 -11.78
C GLN A 76 -7.67 1.48 -12.60
N ILE A 77 -8.93 1.23 -12.32
CA ILE A 77 -9.69 0.11 -12.89
C ILE A 77 -10.58 0.65 -14.00
N PRO A 78 -10.53 0.09 -15.23
CA PRO A 78 -11.44 0.47 -16.32
C PRO A 78 -12.91 0.35 -15.89
N GLY A 79 -13.68 1.41 -16.08
CA GLY A 79 -15.09 1.47 -15.69
C GLY A 79 -15.34 1.91 -14.23
N LEU A 80 -14.29 2.13 -13.44
CA LEU A 80 -14.39 2.79 -12.14
C LEU A 80 -13.87 4.23 -12.26
N ASP A 81 -14.66 5.19 -11.81
CA ASP A 81 -14.40 6.64 -11.96
C ASP A 81 -13.46 7.23 -10.90
N ARG A 82 -12.89 6.37 -10.03
CA ARG A 82 -11.99 6.74 -8.94
C ARG A 82 -10.82 5.77 -8.82
N LEU A 83 -9.78 6.19 -8.12
CA LEU A 83 -8.70 5.30 -7.69
C LEU A 83 -9.18 4.41 -6.53
N LEU A 84 -8.67 3.18 -6.49
CA LEU A 84 -8.94 2.22 -5.43
C LEU A 84 -7.62 1.77 -4.79
N ILE A 85 -7.51 1.88 -3.48
CA ILE A 85 -6.33 1.44 -2.73
C ILE A 85 -6.63 0.06 -2.12
N SER A 86 -5.79 -0.93 -2.44
CA SER A 86 -5.86 -2.27 -1.83
C SER A 86 -4.64 -2.50 -0.93
N THR A 87 -4.83 -3.04 0.26
CA THR A 87 -3.77 -3.30 1.25
C THR A 87 -4.14 -4.48 2.17
N ASP A 88 -3.21 -5.24 2.72
CA ASP A 88 -1.80 -5.42 2.40
C ASP A 88 -1.64 -6.65 1.51
N GLY A 89 -1.08 -6.46 0.33
CA GLY A 89 -0.89 -7.55 -0.64
C GLY A 89 0.56 -8.01 -0.79
N GLY A 90 1.48 -7.58 0.10
CA GLY A 90 2.90 -7.81 -0.12
C GLY A 90 3.81 -7.99 1.08
N LEU A 91 3.40 -7.61 2.30
CA LEU A 91 4.26 -7.66 3.49
C LEU A 91 3.68 -8.51 4.62
N ASN A 92 2.49 -8.19 5.08
CA ASN A 92 1.91 -8.75 6.30
C ASN A 92 1.01 -9.93 5.95
N ILE A 93 1.45 -11.15 6.29
CA ILE A 93 0.77 -12.38 5.85
C ILE A 93 -0.63 -12.49 6.44
N ALA A 94 -0.73 -12.54 7.77
CA ALA A 94 -2.00 -12.65 8.50
C ALA A 94 -2.00 -11.63 9.66
N PRO A 95 -2.23 -10.34 9.35
CA PRO A 95 -2.09 -9.29 10.34
C PRO A 95 -3.13 -9.40 11.46
N THR A 96 -2.68 -9.19 12.68
CA THR A 96 -3.54 -9.04 13.87
C THR A 96 -4.38 -7.76 13.79
N LEU A 97 -5.35 -7.60 14.68
CA LEU A 97 -6.18 -6.39 14.75
C LEU A 97 -5.33 -5.11 14.89
N THR A 98 -4.30 -5.13 15.74
CA THR A 98 -3.41 -3.96 15.94
C THR A 98 -2.61 -3.66 14.68
N GLU A 99 -2.09 -4.69 14.02
CA GLU A 99 -1.38 -4.55 12.75
C GLU A 99 -2.30 -4.04 11.63
N LYS A 100 -3.53 -4.54 11.54
CA LYS A 100 -4.55 -4.02 10.62
C LYS A 100 -4.86 -2.54 10.84
N ALA A 101 -4.85 -2.08 12.10
CA ALA A 101 -5.03 -0.66 12.39
C ALA A 101 -3.86 0.19 11.86
N ASP A 102 -2.62 -0.27 11.95
CA ASP A 102 -1.46 0.42 11.38
C ASP A 102 -1.48 0.39 9.84
N ILE A 103 -1.82 -0.76 9.25
CA ILE A 103 -2.01 -0.91 7.80
C ILE A 103 -3.06 0.08 7.29
N LEU A 104 -4.18 0.20 8.00
CA LEU A 104 -5.24 1.14 7.65
C LEU A 104 -4.80 2.60 7.76
N ARG A 105 -4.03 2.97 8.80
CA ARG A 105 -3.44 4.32 8.91
C ARG A 105 -2.52 4.65 7.73
N ASN A 106 -1.68 3.71 7.31
CA ASN A 106 -0.83 3.87 6.13
C ASN A 106 -1.66 4.13 4.87
N ALA A 107 -2.76 3.39 4.69
CA ALA A 107 -3.65 3.55 3.53
C ALA A 107 -4.39 4.90 3.54
N ILE A 108 -4.81 5.37 4.70
CA ILE A 108 -5.45 6.68 4.88
C ILE A 108 -4.46 7.80 4.54
N ASP A 109 -3.19 7.68 4.95
CA ASP A 109 -2.15 8.66 4.62
C ASP A 109 -1.92 8.75 3.10
N VAL A 110 -1.90 7.60 2.41
CA VAL A 110 -1.81 7.55 0.93
C VAL A 110 -3.03 8.17 0.28
N ALA A 111 -4.24 7.82 0.73
CA ALA A 111 -5.48 8.37 0.18
C ALA A 111 -5.51 9.90 0.27
N ARG A 112 -5.07 10.45 1.40
CA ARG A 112 -4.97 11.91 1.58
C ARG A 112 -3.94 12.57 0.69
N ALA A 113 -2.78 11.96 0.52
CA ALA A 113 -1.77 12.46 -0.41
C ALA A 113 -2.27 12.47 -1.86
N LEU A 114 -3.19 11.56 -2.20
CA LEU A 114 -3.89 11.54 -3.49
C LEU A 114 -5.06 12.55 -3.59
N GLY A 115 -5.28 13.39 -2.57
CA GLY A 115 -6.31 14.43 -2.57
C GLY A 115 -7.68 13.98 -2.04
N ILE A 116 -7.80 12.80 -1.44
CA ILE A 116 -9.04 12.32 -0.83
C ILE A 116 -9.13 12.85 0.60
N GLU A 117 -9.89 13.90 0.83
CA GLU A 117 -10.00 14.58 2.14
C GLU A 117 -10.61 13.68 3.22
N THR A 118 -11.64 12.92 2.88
CA THR A 118 -12.34 12.00 3.78
C THR A 118 -12.31 10.57 3.21
N PRO A 119 -11.20 9.84 3.38
CA PRO A 119 -11.07 8.48 2.86
C PRO A 119 -12.14 7.54 3.42
N LYS A 120 -12.77 6.78 2.54
CA LYS A 120 -13.75 5.75 2.85
C LYS A 120 -13.09 4.39 2.79
N ALA A 121 -12.92 3.74 3.93
CA ALA A 121 -12.24 2.46 4.06
C ALA A 121 -13.23 1.33 4.32
N ALA A 122 -13.17 0.31 3.47
CA ALA A 122 -13.94 -0.92 3.61
C ALA A 122 -13.05 -2.02 4.19
N CYS A 123 -13.47 -2.61 5.31
CA CYS A 123 -12.83 -3.79 5.90
C CYS A 123 -13.44 -5.04 5.28
N LEU A 124 -12.69 -5.68 4.36
CA LEU A 124 -13.14 -6.81 3.58
C LEU A 124 -13.27 -8.09 4.42
N ALA A 125 -14.41 -8.74 4.27
CA ALA A 125 -14.66 -10.10 4.76
C ALA A 125 -15.47 -10.89 3.71
N ALA A 126 -15.80 -12.14 4.01
CA ALA A 126 -16.63 -12.96 3.13
C ALA A 126 -18.14 -12.65 3.27
N VAL A 127 -18.53 -12.06 4.38
CA VAL A 127 -19.91 -11.71 4.75
C VAL A 127 -19.95 -10.35 5.45
N GLU A 128 -21.14 -9.75 5.51
CA GLU A 128 -21.39 -8.47 6.14
C GLU A 128 -21.85 -8.56 7.62
N THR A 129 -21.98 -9.76 8.16
CA THR A 129 -22.35 -9.98 9.55
C THR A 129 -21.16 -10.45 10.39
N VAL A 130 -21.13 -10.04 11.67
CA VAL A 130 -20.07 -10.48 12.58
C VAL A 130 -20.26 -11.96 12.93
N ASN A 131 -19.29 -12.78 12.55
CA ASN A 131 -19.23 -14.18 12.88
C ASN A 131 -17.99 -14.48 13.74
N PRO A 132 -18.14 -14.89 15.01
CA PRO A 132 -17.00 -15.18 15.90
C PRO A 132 -16.05 -16.28 15.38
N LYS A 133 -16.50 -17.13 14.45
CA LYS A 133 -15.66 -18.15 13.82
C LYS A 133 -14.87 -17.60 12.62
N MET A 134 -15.17 -16.40 12.17
CA MET A 134 -14.50 -15.74 11.03
C MET A 134 -13.79 -14.48 11.54
N GLN A 135 -12.51 -14.60 11.87
CA GLN A 135 -11.71 -13.53 12.48
C GLN A 135 -11.76 -12.21 11.68
N ALA A 136 -11.83 -12.30 10.35
CA ALA A 136 -11.92 -11.12 9.49
C ALA A 136 -13.13 -10.23 9.83
N THR A 137 -14.28 -10.82 10.18
CA THR A 137 -15.49 -10.08 10.54
C THR A 137 -15.39 -9.44 11.93
N VAL A 138 -14.73 -10.11 12.87
CA VAL A 138 -14.49 -9.60 14.22
C VAL A 138 -13.53 -8.41 14.19
N ASP A 139 -12.41 -8.55 13.46
CA ASP A 139 -11.44 -7.47 13.30
C ASP A 139 -12.07 -6.25 12.61
N ALA A 140 -12.87 -6.48 11.56
CA ALA A 140 -13.57 -5.41 10.86
C ALA A 140 -14.49 -4.60 11.80
N ALA A 141 -15.32 -5.29 12.58
CA ALA A 141 -16.18 -4.63 13.57
C ALA A 141 -15.38 -3.85 14.64
N CYS A 142 -14.26 -4.42 15.09
CA CYS A 142 -13.38 -3.73 16.03
C CYS A 142 -12.75 -2.48 15.41
N LEU A 143 -12.31 -2.53 14.14
CA LEU A 143 -11.74 -1.37 13.42
C LEU A 143 -12.79 -0.26 13.24
N CYS A 144 -14.04 -0.61 12.92
CA CYS A 144 -15.13 0.36 12.86
C CYS A 144 -15.35 1.03 14.22
N LYS A 145 -15.36 0.24 15.32
CA LYS A 145 -15.47 0.83 16.66
C LYS A 145 -14.27 1.66 17.06
N MET A 146 -13.06 1.32 16.62
CA MET A 146 -11.86 2.17 16.78
C MET A 146 -12.01 3.49 16.01
N ALA A 147 -12.60 3.46 14.80
CA ALA A 147 -12.89 4.66 14.01
C ALA A 147 -13.86 5.58 14.71
N ASP A 148 -14.98 5.05 15.25
CA ASP A 148 -15.96 5.79 16.05
C ASP A 148 -15.32 6.53 17.26
N ARG A 149 -14.20 5.99 17.76
CA ARG A 149 -13.46 6.57 18.89
C ARG A 149 -12.27 7.44 18.46
N GLY A 150 -12.19 7.78 17.17
CA GLY A 150 -11.20 8.70 16.64
C GLY A 150 -9.83 8.08 16.35
N ALA A 151 -9.70 6.75 16.26
CA ALA A 151 -8.43 6.08 15.94
C ALA A 151 -7.93 6.37 14.50
N PHE A 152 -8.84 6.83 13.62
CA PHE A 152 -8.60 7.16 12.22
C PHE A 152 -9.20 8.54 11.89
N PRO A 153 -8.61 9.64 12.38
CA PRO A 153 -9.22 10.97 12.26
C PRO A 153 -9.50 11.33 10.80
N GLY A 154 -10.71 11.81 10.50
CA GLY A 154 -11.13 12.27 9.17
C GLY A 154 -11.31 11.16 8.13
N ALA A 155 -11.29 9.89 8.49
CA ALA A 155 -11.66 8.78 7.64
C ALA A 155 -12.96 8.13 8.12
N VAL A 156 -13.71 7.53 7.18
CA VAL A 156 -14.87 6.68 7.49
C VAL A 156 -14.48 5.23 7.28
N VAL A 157 -14.72 4.40 8.30
CA VAL A 157 -14.36 2.96 8.26
C VAL A 157 -15.61 2.14 8.42
N GLU A 158 -15.85 1.21 7.52
CA GLU A 158 -17.01 0.33 7.51
C GLU A 158 -16.60 -1.13 7.35
N GLY A 159 -17.30 -2.02 8.02
CA GLY A 159 -17.12 -3.46 7.91
C GLY A 159 -17.70 -4.24 9.09
N PRO A 160 -17.84 -5.57 8.92
CA PRO A 160 -17.36 -6.34 7.78
C PRO A 160 -18.19 -6.10 6.50
N LEU A 161 -17.55 -6.10 5.35
CA LEU A 161 -18.19 -5.98 4.04
C LEU A 161 -17.71 -7.08 3.09
N ALA A 162 -18.64 -7.72 2.40
CA ALA A 162 -18.30 -8.58 1.29
C ALA A 162 -18.01 -7.74 0.03
N MET A 163 -17.31 -8.30 -0.95
CA MET A 163 -16.82 -7.54 -2.12
C MET A 163 -17.97 -6.91 -2.94
N ASP A 164 -19.11 -7.59 -3.07
CA ASP A 164 -20.29 -7.07 -3.74
C ASP A 164 -20.82 -5.79 -3.05
N ASN A 165 -20.80 -5.77 -1.71
CA ASN A 165 -21.21 -4.59 -0.93
C ASN A 165 -20.20 -3.44 -1.06
N ILE A 166 -18.90 -3.75 -1.11
CA ILE A 166 -17.84 -2.76 -1.30
C ILE A 166 -17.97 -2.06 -2.65
N LEU A 167 -18.28 -2.81 -3.70
CA LEU A 167 -18.31 -2.30 -5.08
C LEU A 167 -19.68 -1.77 -5.51
N SER A 168 -20.77 -2.14 -4.82
CA SER A 168 -22.14 -1.78 -5.21
C SER A 168 -22.97 -1.28 -4.03
N ALA A 169 -23.30 0.02 -4.07
CA ALA A 169 -24.24 0.60 -3.11
C ALA A 169 -25.64 -0.04 -3.16
N GLU A 170 -26.06 -0.52 -4.32
CA GLU A 170 -27.33 -1.23 -4.47
C GLU A 170 -27.31 -2.58 -3.75
N ALA A 171 -26.22 -3.36 -3.91
CA ALA A 171 -26.05 -4.63 -3.21
C ALA A 171 -26.07 -4.45 -1.68
N ALA A 172 -25.41 -3.42 -1.20
CA ALA A 172 -25.39 -3.08 0.21
C ALA A 172 -26.78 -2.70 0.75
N ARG A 173 -27.52 -1.85 0.04
CA ARG A 173 -28.91 -1.49 0.43
C ARG A 173 -29.85 -2.69 0.49
N LYS A 174 -29.73 -3.65 -0.46
CA LYS A 174 -30.51 -4.89 -0.44
C LYS A 174 -30.25 -5.76 0.80
N LYS A 175 -29.05 -5.62 1.40
CA LYS A 175 -28.62 -6.30 2.63
C LYS A 175 -28.84 -5.46 3.90
N GLY A 176 -29.47 -4.29 3.77
CA GLY A 176 -29.78 -3.41 4.91
C GLY A 176 -28.56 -2.67 5.48
N ILE A 177 -27.49 -2.50 4.70
CA ILE A 177 -26.31 -1.75 5.12
C ILE A 177 -26.54 -0.27 4.81
N ASP A 178 -26.61 0.55 5.86
CA ASP A 178 -26.73 2.00 5.78
C ASP A 178 -25.41 2.66 6.19
N SER A 179 -24.60 2.97 5.19
CA SER A 179 -23.25 3.55 5.36
C SER A 179 -22.83 4.29 4.08
N PRO A 180 -21.99 5.33 4.18
CA PRO A 180 -21.48 6.04 3.01
C PRO A 180 -20.33 5.32 2.29
N VAL A 181 -19.85 4.18 2.81
CA VAL A 181 -18.69 3.45 2.27
C VAL A 181 -19.07 2.50 1.12
N PRO A 182 -20.14 1.69 1.22
CA PRO A 182 -20.52 0.78 0.13
C PRO A 182 -20.74 1.48 -1.21
N GLY A 183 -20.15 0.92 -2.25
CA GLY A 183 -20.17 1.50 -3.61
C GLY A 183 -19.21 2.70 -3.81
N HIS A 184 -18.64 3.24 -2.73
CA HIS A 184 -17.82 4.46 -2.72
C HIS A 184 -16.50 4.29 -1.96
N ALA A 185 -16.09 3.06 -1.67
CA ALA A 185 -14.86 2.79 -0.97
C ALA A 185 -13.63 3.28 -1.77
N ASP A 186 -12.74 4.00 -1.10
CA ASP A 186 -11.43 4.42 -1.62
C ASP A 186 -10.35 3.43 -1.23
N ILE A 187 -10.54 2.75 -0.08
CA ILE A 187 -9.59 1.81 0.52
C ILE A 187 -10.29 0.48 0.77
N ILE A 188 -9.65 -0.61 0.35
CA ILE A 188 -10.01 -1.98 0.73
C ILE A 188 -8.90 -2.52 1.62
N LEU A 189 -9.22 -2.72 2.89
CA LEU A 189 -8.38 -3.43 3.84
C LEU A 189 -8.71 -4.92 3.77
N ALA A 190 -7.82 -5.70 3.21
CA ALA A 190 -7.97 -7.15 3.11
C ALA A 190 -7.62 -7.85 4.44
N PRO A 191 -8.26 -8.99 4.75
CA PRO A 191 -7.99 -9.73 5.98
C PRO A 191 -6.62 -10.42 6.01
N SER A 192 -6.05 -10.75 4.85
CA SER A 192 -4.75 -11.41 4.71
C SER A 192 -4.09 -11.06 3.38
N ILE A 193 -2.80 -11.39 3.29
CA ILE A 193 -1.98 -11.13 2.10
C ILE A 193 -2.51 -11.86 0.86
N GLU A 194 -3.00 -13.09 1.02
CA GLU A 194 -3.53 -13.89 -0.09
C GLU A 194 -4.74 -13.20 -0.72
N VAL A 195 -5.62 -12.64 0.11
CA VAL A 195 -6.84 -11.96 -0.37
C VAL A 195 -6.47 -10.70 -1.13
N ALA A 196 -5.63 -9.82 -0.57
CA ALA A 196 -5.22 -8.58 -1.23
C ALA A 196 -4.40 -8.84 -2.49
N ASN A 197 -3.46 -9.79 -2.44
CA ASN A 197 -2.61 -10.15 -3.56
C ASN A 197 -3.42 -10.75 -4.72
N THR A 198 -4.32 -11.70 -4.42
CA THR A 198 -5.20 -12.31 -5.42
C THR A 198 -6.10 -11.26 -6.06
N PHE A 199 -6.75 -10.42 -5.26
CA PHE A 199 -7.62 -9.35 -5.75
C PHE A 199 -6.86 -8.41 -6.71
N SER A 200 -5.74 -7.87 -6.28
CA SER A 200 -4.96 -6.92 -7.09
C SER A 200 -4.43 -7.56 -8.38
N LYS A 201 -3.95 -8.80 -8.31
CA LYS A 201 -3.50 -9.53 -9.50
C LYS A 201 -4.64 -9.86 -10.46
N THR A 202 -5.80 -10.26 -9.95
CA THR A 202 -6.98 -10.51 -10.77
C THR A 202 -7.37 -9.26 -11.56
N LEU A 203 -7.44 -8.11 -10.91
CA LEU A 203 -7.74 -6.84 -11.58
C LEU A 203 -6.67 -6.47 -12.62
N ASN A 204 -5.40 -6.67 -12.29
CA ASN A 204 -4.33 -6.34 -13.22
C ASN A 204 -4.35 -7.21 -14.48
N TYR A 205 -4.50 -8.52 -14.33
CA TYR A 205 -4.41 -9.47 -15.46
C TYR A 205 -5.72 -9.62 -16.23
N LEU A 206 -6.88 -9.53 -15.57
CA LEU A 206 -8.18 -9.71 -16.24
C LEU A 206 -8.83 -8.39 -16.66
N MET A 207 -8.65 -7.34 -15.87
CA MET A 207 -9.27 -6.03 -16.14
C MET A 207 -8.29 -5.03 -16.75
N HIS A 208 -7.01 -5.41 -16.94
CA HIS A 208 -5.96 -4.53 -17.45
C HIS A 208 -5.86 -3.21 -16.66
N SER A 209 -6.04 -3.29 -15.34
CA SER A 209 -5.95 -2.11 -14.47
C SER A 209 -4.51 -1.58 -14.44
N SER A 210 -4.36 -0.25 -14.51
CA SER A 210 -3.08 0.38 -14.18
C SER A 210 -2.87 0.36 -12.67
N ASN A 211 -1.62 0.20 -12.23
CA ASN A 211 -1.34 0.14 -10.80
C ASN A 211 -0.04 0.85 -10.41
N ALA A 212 -0.01 1.32 -9.17
CA ALA A 212 1.18 1.85 -8.52
C ALA A 212 1.33 1.19 -7.15
N GLY A 213 2.49 0.61 -6.86
CA GLY A 213 2.75 -0.09 -5.59
C GLY A 213 3.76 0.66 -4.72
N ILE A 214 3.48 0.76 -3.42
CA ILE A 214 4.35 1.44 -2.45
C ILE A 214 4.28 0.76 -1.08
N VAL A 215 5.37 0.86 -0.32
CA VAL A 215 5.40 0.49 1.09
C VAL A 215 5.47 1.76 1.93
N MET A 216 4.56 1.87 2.88
CA MET A 216 4.44 2.96 3.85
C MET A 216 4.65 2.44 5.28
N GLY A 217 4.82 3.36 6.24
CA GLY A 217 5.09 3.02 7.64
C GLY A 217 6.57 3.01 8.01
N ALA A 218 7.42 3.46 7.09
CA ALA A 218 8.85 3.73 7.31
C ALA A 218 9.12 5.25 7.25
N ALA A 219 10.35 5.65 7.58
CA ALA A 219 10.78 7.06 7.54
C ALA A 219 10.71 7.69 6.13
N ALA A 220 10.72 6.86 5.10
CA ALA A 220 10.54 7.27 3.70
C ALA A 220 9.69 6.25 2.95
N PRO A 221 8.99 6.65 1.88
CA PRO A 221 8.31 5.74 0.98
C PRO A 221 9.28 4.73 0.35
N ILE A 222 8.89 3.45 0.30
CA ILE A 222 9.70 2.39 -0.32
C ILE A 222 8.96 1.83 -1.52
N ILE A 223 9.56 1.92 -2.71
CA ILE A 223 8.98 1.45 -3.96
C ILE A 223 9.57 0.09 -4.30
N LEU A 224 8.71 -0.93 -4.40
CA LEU A 224 9.07 -2.31 -4.63
C LEU A 224 8.50 -2.83 -5.97
N PRO A 225 8.97 -2.36 -7.12
CA PRO A 225 8.43 -2.82 -8.39
C PRO A 225 8.67 -4.31 -8.57
N SER A 226 7.65 -5.02 -9.06
CA SER A 226 7.81 -6.41 -9.49
C SER A 226 8.75 -6.47 -10.71
N ARG A 227 9.46 -7.58 -10.88
CA ARG A 227 10.22 -7.83 -12.13
C ARG A 227 9.32 -7.83 -13.36
N ALA A 228 8.06 -8.26 -13.19
CA ALA A 228 7.06 -8.30 -14.24
C ALA A 228 6.26 -7.00 -14.42
N SER A 229 6.53 -5.96 -13.60
CA SER A 229 5.84 -4.67 -13.76
C SER A 229 6.28 -3.98 -15.04
N ASP A 230 5.31 -3.47 -15.78
CA ASP A 230 5.53 -2.63 -16.95
C ASP A 230 6.16 -1.27 -16.57
N PRO A 231 6.73 -0.54 -17.55
CA PRO A 231 7.34 0.76 -17.29
C PRO A 231 6.36 1.81 -16.72
N ALA A 232 5.10 1.79 -17.15
CA ALA A 232 4.10 2.76 -16.69
C ALA A 232 3.76 2.57 -15.22
N SER A 233 3.59 1.31 -14.76
CA SER A 233 3.40 0.97 -13.35
C SER A 233 4.60 1.37 -12.47
N LYS A 234 5.83 1.22 -12.97
CA LYS A 234 7.03 1.67 -12.27
C LYS A 234 7.09 3.18 -12.13
N TYR A 235 6.77 3.88 -13.21
CA TYR A 235 6.70 5.35 -13.23
C TYR A 235 5.62 5.88 -12.29
N ALA A 236 4.41 5.29 -12.34
CA ALA A 236 3.32 5.65 -11.44
C ALA A 236 3.68 5.43 -9.96
N SER A 237 4.37 4.32 -9.66
CA SER A 237 4.88 4.06 -8.29
C SER A 237 5.89 5.11 -7.84
N LEU A 238 6.80 5.54 -8.74
CA LEU A 238 7.76 6.60 -8.45
C LEU A 238 7.07 7.94 -8.22
N ALA A 239 6.13 8.31 -9.10
CA ALA A 239 5.33 9.54 -8.95
C ALA A 239 4.58 9.56 -7.61
N MET A 240 3.98 8.43 -7.23
CA MET A 240 3.33 8.29 -5.91
C MET A 240 4.34 8.45 -4.76
N GLY A 241 5.55 7.89 -4.90
CA GLY A 241 6.65 8.10 -3.93
C GLY A 241 6.98 9.58 -3.75
N VAL A 242 7.02 10.37 -4.84
CA VAL A 242 7.26 11.81 -4.80
C VAL A 242 6.15 12.55 -4.06
N LEU A 243 4.89 12.20 -4.27
CA LEU A 243 3.75 12.79 -3.55
C LEU A 243 3.79 12.50 -2.05
N LEU A 244 4.38 11.37 -1.64
CA LEU A 244 4.41 10.90 -0.25
C LEU A 244 5.72 11.23 0.46
N ALA A 245 6.74 11.66 -0.28
CA ALA A 245 8.01 12.13 0.28
C ALA A 245 7.80 13.42 1.08
N LYS A 246 8.46 13.50 2.24
CA LYS A 246 8.41 14.66 3.15
C LYS A 246 9.71 15.45 3.08
#